data_99475a6afbba64267567863265380c00
#
_entry.id   99475a6afbba64267567863265380c00
#
_cell.length_a   1.000
_cell.length_b   1.000
_cell.length_c   1.000
_cell.angle_alpha   90.00
_cell.angle_beta   90.00
_cell.angle_gamma   90.00
#
_symmetry.space_group_name_H-M   'P 1'
#
loop_
_entity.id
_entity.type
_entity.pdbx_description
1 polymer ?
#
loop_
_entity_poly.entity_id
_entity_poly.type
_entity_poly.pdbx_seq_one_letter_code
_entity_poly.pdbx_strand_id
1 'polypeptide(L)'
;MEECYARLAKTWLGVPASGSSPALPSPPVGSRILSCETRSESVRRSVCIDMKLTVQTFLTLDGVMQAPGGPEEDPSGAFTHGGWQAPFPDPAVGEFVTELNSHASAFLFGRRTFGIFRGYWPDQTDPANPIATAINSLPKYVVSSSLSAAGATWRGEHPDTARLVTGDVIAAVQALKDEPGDELQIWGSSTLLQTLLRHQLVDRFRLMTFPLVLGSGRRLFHDGILPATMRPAGLTVTELGIVIGAYEPAGPVRHGQM
;
A
#
# COMPACT_ATOMS: atom_id res chain seq x y z
N MET A 1 -7.80 1.88 19.62
CA MET A 1 -7.41 1.57 18.22
C MET A 1 -8.55 1.69 17.24
N GLU A 2 -9.71 1.12 17.55
CA GLU A 2 -10.89 1.16 16.66
C GLU A 2 -11.36 2.58 16.31
N GLU A 3 -11.44 3.50 17.27
CA GLU A 3 -11.86 4.88 16.99
C GLU A 3 -10.90 5.68 16.12
N CYS A 4 -9.61 5.37 16.13
CA CYS A 4 -8.61 6.12 15.38
C CYS A 4 -8.64 5.81 13.89
N TYR A 5 -8.69 4.52 13.53
CA TYR A 5 -8.85 4.11 12.13
C TYR A 5 -10.25 4.41 11.59
N ALA A 6 -11.29 4.33 12.45
CA ALA A 6 -12.64 4.74 12.07
C ALA A 6 -12.73 6.25 11.78
N ARG A 7 -12.00 7.08 12.51
CA ARG A 7 -11.87 8.52 12.22
C ARG A 7 -11.12 8.75 10.92
N LEU A 8 -9.99 8.08 10.70
CA LEU A 8 -9.24 8.18 9.46
C LEU A 8 -10.08 7.75 8.25
N ALA A 9 -10.76 6.61 8.31
CA ALA A 9 -11.62 6.16 7.22
C ALA A 9 -12.81 7.11 6.97
N LYS A 10 -13.45 7.63 8.01
CA LYS A 10 -14.55 8.59 7.87
C LYS A 10 -14.08 9.95 7.32
N THR A 11 -12.89 10.39 7.68
CA THR A 11 -12.33 11.66 7.23
C THR A 11 -11.83 11.57 5.79
N TRP A 12 -11.33 10.41 5.38
CA TRP A 12 -10.73 10.20 4.06
C TRP A 12 -11.74 9.86 2.97
N LEU A 13 -12.83 9.18 3.31
CA LEU A 13 -13.81 8.73 2.33
C LEU A 13 -14.91 9.75 2.06
N GLY A 14 -14.91 10.93 2.71
CA GLY A 14 -15.84 12.01 2.42
C GLY A 14 -17.33 11.55 2.44
N VAL A 15 -17.70 10.58 3.30
CA VAL A 15 -19.08 10.09 3.36
C VAL A 15 -19.96 11.18 3.98
N PRO A 16 -20.79 11.89 3.19
CA PRO A 16 -21.77 12.80 3.73
C PRO A 16 -22.85 11.99 4.46
N ALA A 17 -23.20 12.42 5.65
CA ALA A 17 -24.39 11.94 6.33
C ALA A 17 -25.60 12.24 5.43
N SER A 18 -26.26 11.20 4.93
CA SER A 18 -27.59 11.19 4.31
C SER A 18 -27.93 12.33 3.33
N GLY A 19 -27.92 12.03 2.02
CA GLY A 19 -28.47 12.90 0.99
C GLY A 19 -28.54 12.17 -0.36
N SER A 20 -29.72 12.05 -0.90
CA SER A 20 -30.16 11.37 -2.12
C SER A 20 -29.28 11.58 -3.35
N SER A 21 -28.89 10.47 -3.99
CA SER A 21 -28.23 10.40 -5.31
C SER A 21 -29.20 10.77 -6.45
N PRO A 22 -28.77 11.55 -7.45
CA PRO A 22 -29.45 11.62 -8.74
C PRO A 22 -29.00 10.47 -9.65
N ALA A 23 -29.97 9.85 -10.31
CA ALA A 23 -29.79 8.77 -11.27
C ALA A 23 -29.07 9.23 -12.54
N LEU A 24 -28.08 8.43 -12.99
CA LEU A 24 -27.45 8.58 -14.29
C LEU A 24 -28.28 7.91 -15.41
N PRO A 25 -28.34 8.48 -16.62
CA PRO A 25 -29.11 7.91 -17.72
C PRO A 25 -28.42 6.72 -18.38
N SER A 26 -29.19 5.71 -18.76
CA SER A 26 -28.76 4.50 -19.46
C SER A 26 -28.30 4.77 -20.90
N PRO A 27 -27.31 4.06 -21.43
CA PRO A 27 -26.91 4.13 -22.84
C PRO A 27 -27.86 3.32 -23.74
N PRO A 28 -28.01 3.69 -25.02
CA PRO A 28 -28.93 3.05 -25.94
C PRO A 28 -28.42 1.70 -26.47
N VAL A 29 -29.34 0.77 -26.60
CA VAL A 29 -29.17 -0.54 -27.24
C VAL A 29 -29.14 -0.36 -28.75
N GLY A 30 -28.08 -0.82 -29.40
CA GLY A 30 -27.98 -0.87 -30.87
C GLY A 30 -27.25 -2.13 -31.32
N SER A 31 -27.99 -3.10 -31.78
CA SER A 31 -27.57 -4.36 -32.37
C SER A 31 -26.78 -4.19 -33.67
N ARG A 32 -25.68 -4.93 -33.84
CA ARG A 32 -25.32 -5.56 -35.14
C ARG A 32 -24.40 -6.74 -34.91
N ILE A 33 -24.93 -7.89 -35.24
CA ILE A 33 -24.21 -9.15 -35.43
C ILE A 33 -23.49 -9.07 -36.77
N LEU A 34 -22.16 -9.22 -36.77
CA LEU A 34 -21.40 -9.59 -37.97
C LEU A 34 -20.56 -10.81 -37.62
N SER A 35 -20.93 -11.89 -38.31
CA SER A 35 -20.18 -13.14 -38.42
C SER A 35 -18.77 -12.86 -38.95
N CYS A 36 -17.77 -13.40 -38.29
CA CYS A 36 -16.42 -13.45 -38.83
C CYS A 36 -15.83 -14.85 -38.67
N GLU A 37 -15.38 -15.31 -39.82
CA GLU A 37 -14.84 -16.62 -40.14
C GLU A 37 -13.54 -16.94 -39.36
N THR A 38 -13.34 -18.23 -39.21
CA THR A 38 -12.15 -18.93 -38.73
C THR A 38 -10.85 -18.38 -39.30
N ARG A 39 -9.97 -17.89 -38.42
CA ARG A 39 -8.54 -17.73 -38.68
C ARG A 39 -7.73 -18.20 -37.49
N SER A 40 -6.96 -19.25 -37.71
CA SER A 40 -5.66 -19.60 -37.14
C SER A 40 -5.44 -19.27 -35.65
N GLU A 41 -5.37 -20.30 -34.83
CA GLU A 41 -4.79 -20.28 -33.47
C GLU A 41 -3.33 -19.83 -33.49
N SER A 42 -3.10 -18.55 -33.56
CA SER A 42 -1.85 -17.98 -33.04
C SER A 42 -2.04 -17.85 -31.53
N VAL A 43 -1.35 -18.69 -30.79
CA VAL A 43 -1.17 -18.63 -29.33
C VAL A 43 -0.96 -17.17 -28.94
N ARG A 44 -2.02 -16.52 -28.43
CA ARG A 44 -1.88 -15.29 -27.64
C ARG A 44 -1.16 -15.72 -26.36
N ARG A 45 0.16 -15.62 -26.34
CA ARG A 45 0.90 -15.48 -25.11
C ARG A 45 0.35 -14.22 -24.47
N SER A 46 -0.55 -14.35 -23.51
CA SER A 46 -0.78 -13.31 -22.51
C SER A 46 0.61 -12.96 -21.98
N VAL A 47 1.05 -11.75 -22.22
CA VAL A 47 2.24 -11.22 -21.56
C VAL A 47 1.84 -11.14 -20.10
N CYS A 48 2.16 -12.18 -19.32
CA CYS A 48 2.07 -12.12 -17.87
C CYS A 48 3.05 -11.01 -17.46
N ILE A 49 2.52 -9.90 -16.99
CA ILE A 49 3.34 -8.82 -16.43
C ILE A 49 3.63 -9.25 -15.00
N ASP A 50 4.91 -9.40 -14.68
CA ASP A 50 5.40 -9.73 -13.34
C ASP A 50 5.02 -8.60 -12.37
N MET A 51 4.63 -8.95 -11.14
CA MET A 51 4.22 -7.97 -10.15
C MET A 51 5.37 -7.04 -9.76
N LYS A 52 5.07 -5.75 -9.62
CA LYS A 52 6.01 -4.77 -9.07
C LYS A 52 5.86 -4.65 -7.57
N LEU A 53 6.97 -4.76 -6.84
CA LEU A 53 6.96 -4.46 -5.40
C LEU A 53 6.90 -2.95 -5.20
N THR A 54 5.75 -2.47 -4.73
CA THR A 54 5.48 -1.06 -4.50
C THR A 54 5.39 -0.76 -3.00
N VAL A 55 6.25 0.15 -2.54
CA VAL A 55 6.21 0.71 -1.17
C VAL A 55 5.22 1.86 -1.12
N GLN A 56 4.29 1.79 -0.17
CA GLN A 56 3.34 2.86 0.12
C GLN A 56 3.47 3.25 1.58
N THR A 57 3.68 4.52 1.87
CA THR A 57 3.80 4.96 3.27
C THR A 57 3.57 6.45 3.43
N PHE A 58 3.07 6.79 4.61
CA PHE A 58 3.03 8.14 5.12
C PHE A 58 4.37 8.48 5.75
N LEU A 59 4.86 9.68 5.50
CA LEU A 59 6.14 10.18 6.00
C LEU A 59 5.99 11.56 6.58
N THR A 60 6.81 11.87 7.56
CA THR A 60 7.10 13.24 7.95
C THR A 60 8.22 13.83 7.07
N LEU A 61 8.47 15.14 7.13
CA LEU A 61 9.58 15.79 6.40
C LEU A 61 10.96 15.20 6.76
N ASP A 62 11.13 14.73 8.01
CA ASP A 62 12.35 14.05 8.44
C ASP A 62 12.30 12.52 8.21
N GLY A 63 11.33 12.05 7.42
CA GLY A 63 11.26 10.67 6.92
C GLY A 63 10.72 9.63 7.90
N VAL A 64 10.13 10.04 9.03
CA VAL A 64 9.53 9.13 10.01
C VAL A 64 8.25 8.54 9.43
N MET A 65 8.11 7.22 9.55
CA MET A 65 6.95 6.44 9.09
C MET A 65 6.24 5.70 10.24
N GLN A 66 6.72 5.83 11.47
CA GLN A 66 6.21 5.08 12.63
C GLN A 66 4.86 5.65 13.09
N ALA A 67 3.88 4.75 13.31
CA ALA A 67 2.59 5.02 13.94
C ALA A 67 1.84 6.27 13.42
N PRO A 68 1.61 6.42 12.12
CA PRO A 68 0.90 7.59 11.59
C PRO A 68 -0.56 7.66 12.04
N GLY A 69 -1.23 6.50 12.17
CA GLY A 69 -2.67 6.41 12.31
C GLY A 69 -3.20 6.60 13.72
N GLY A 70 -2.46 6.23 14.76
CA GLY A 70 -2.96 6.32 16.13
C GLY A 70 -1.90 6.37 17.22
N PRO A 71 -2.24 6.92 18.39
CA PRO A 71 -1.29 7.05 19.51
C PRO A 71 -0.69 5.71 19.96
N GLU A 72 -1.50 4.66 19.96
CA GLU A 72 -1.13 3.31 20.42
C GLU A 72 -0.78 2.35 19.27
N GLU A 73 -0.62 2.86 18.04
CA GLU A 73 -0.38 2.01 16.87
C GLU A 73 0.98 1.31 16.96
N ASP A 74 2.04 2.04 17.32
CA ASP A 74 3.37 1.50 17.53
C ASP A 74 4.19 2.33 18.54
N PRO A 75 4.02 2.12 19.84
CA PRO A 75 4.78 2.82 20.88
C PRO A 75 6.19 2.25 21.10
N SER A 76 6.63 1.28 20.29
CA SER A 76 7.93 0.64 20.47
C SER A 76 9.08 1.64 20.29
N GLY A 77 10.17 1.44 21.05
CA GLY A 77 11.28 2.38 21.10
C GLY A 77 10.96 3.69 21.85
N ALA A 78 9.97 3.64 22.76
CA ALA A 78 9.48 4.80 23.50
C ALA A 78 8.99 5.96 22.59
N PHE A 79 8.42 5.62 21.42
CA PHE A 79 7.86 6.60 20.51
C PHE A 79 6.54 7.16 21.05
N THR A 80 6.47 8.49 21.18
CA THR A 80 5.35 9.21 21.83
C THR A 80 4.50 10.04 20.86
N HIS A 81 4.86 10.05 19.57
CA HIS A 81 4.20 10.89 18.56
C HIS A 81 3.19 10.12 17.69
N GLY A 82 2.66 8.97 18.17
CA GLY A 82 1.67 8.20 17.42
C GLY A 82 0.43 9.02 17.07
N GLY A 83 -0.17 8.76 15.90
CA GLY A 83 -1.33 9.50 15.40
C GLY A 83 -1.01 10.86 14.78
N TRP A 84 0.25 11.11 14.44
CA TRP A 84 0.71 12.40 13.91
C TRP A 84 0.05 12.78 12.57
N GLN A 85 -0.52 11.85 11.85
CA GLN A 85 -1.23 12.11 10.59
C GLN A 85 -2.65 12.67 10.82
N ALA A 86 -3.30 12.33 11.92
CA ALA A 86 -4.71 12.64 12.17
C ALA A 86 -5.08 14.15 12.09
N PRO A 87 -4.18 15.11 12.40
CA PRO A 87 -4.44 16.53 12.23
C PRO A 87 -4.49 17.01 10.76
N PHE A 88 -4.22 16.14 9.79
CA PHE A 88 -4.17 16.47 8.36
C PHE A 88 -5.24 15.73 7.57
N PRO A 89 -6.53 16.07 7.73
CA PRO A 89 -7.64 15.42 7.03
C PRO A 89 -7.75 15.95 5.59
N ASP A 90 -6.99 15.34 4.68
CA ASP A 90 -6.92 15.78 3.29
C ASP A 90 -7.61 14.77 2.35
N PRO A 91 -8.71 15.17 1.67
CA PRO A 91 -9.43 14.30 0.74
C PRO A 91 -8.56 13.78 -0.41
N ALA A 92 -7.60 14.59 -0.91
CA ALA A 92 -6.71 14.18 -2.01
C ALA A 92 -5.82 13.01 -1.60
N VAL A 93 -5.43 12.90 -0.32
CA VAL A 93 -4.72 11.73 0.20
C VAL A 93 -5.61 10.49 0.19
N GLY A 94 -6.90 10.63 0.55
CA GLY A 94 -7.88 9.55 0.50
C GLY A 94 -8.13 9.03 -0.91
N GLU A 95 -8.29 9.93 -1.87
CA GLU A 95 -8.45 9.61 -3.29
C GLU A 95 -7.20 8.87 -3.81
N PHE A 96 -6.01 9.38 -3.48
CA PHE A 96 -4.76 8.74 -3.86
C PHE A 96 -4.62 7.34 -3.26
N VAL A 97 -4.92 7.14 -1.98
CA VAL A 97 -4.91 5.82 -1.33
C VAL A 97 -5.92 4.87 -2.00
N THR A 98 -7.07 5.37 -2.42
CA THR A 98 -8.07 4.58 -3.16
C THR A 98 -7.52 4.15 -4.52
N GLU A 99 -6.92 5.06 -5.27
CA GLU A 99 -6.25 4.76 -6.54
C GLU A 99 -5.14 3.71 -6.33
N LEU A 100 -4.29 3.89 -5.31
CA LEU A 100 -3.23 2.94 -5.01
C LEU A 100 -3.77 1.52 -4.82
N ASN A 101 -4.82 1.36 -4.04
CA ASN A 101 -5.40 0.03 -3.77
C ASN A 101 -6.03 -0.61 -5.02
N SER A 102 -6.43 0.17 -6.03
CA SER A 102 -6.96 -0.36 -7.29
C SER A 102 -5.90 -1.11 -8.13
N HIS A 103 -4.62 -0.82 -7.90
CA HIS A 103 -3.48 -1.50 -8.53
C HIS A 103 -2.99 -2.73 -7.74
N ALA A 104 -3.51 -2.97 -6.54
CA ALA A 104 -3.07 -4.09 -5.73
C ALA A 104 -3.48 -5.43 -6.34
N SER A 105 -2.54 -6.34 -6.50
CA SER A 105 -2.79 -7.77 -6.77
C SER A 105 -2.59 -8.60 -5.51
N ALA A 106 -1.73 -8.15 -4.59
CA ALA A 106 -1.49 -8.77 -3.30
C ALA A 106 -0.87 -7.75 -2.32
N PHE A 107 -0.90 -8.09 -1.04
CA PHE A 107 -0.25 -7.31 0.01
C PHE A 107 0.89 -8.08 0.67
N LEU A 108 1.97 -7.39 1.00
CA LEU A 108 3.11 -7.89 1.75
C LEU A 108 3.23 -7.18 3.09
N PHE A 109 3.20 -7.91 4.19
CA PHE A 109 3.24 -7.36 5.53
C PHE A 109 4.37 -7.98 6.37
N GLY A 110 5.01 -7.18 7.20
CA GLY A 110 5.67 -7.69 8.39
C GLY A 110 4.65 -7.96 9.50
N ARG A 111 5.02 -8.81 10.46
CA ARG A 111 4.13 -9.28 11.53
C ARG A 111 3.35 -8.16 12.25
N ARG A 112 4.01 -7.04 12.59
CA ARG A 112 3.37 -5.95 13.34
C ARG A 112 2.29 -5.27 12.50
N THR A 113 2.63 -4.84 11.30
CA THR A 113 1.67 -4.21 10.38
C THR A 113 0.51 -5.14 10.05
N PHE A 114 0.79 -6.43 9.83
CA PHE A 114 -0.27 -7.42 9.68
C PHE A 114 -1.21 -7.46 10.88
N GLY A 115 -0.68 -7.43 12.11
CA GLY A 115 -1.49 -7.40 13.32
C GLY A 115 -2.39 -6.16 13.42
N ILE A 116 -1.88 -4.98 13.04
CA ILE A 116 -2.62 -3.73 12.99
C ILE A 116 -3.75 -3.83 11.96
N PHE A 117 -3.44 -4.24 10.74
CA PHE A 117 -4.42 -4.37 9.64
C PHE A 117 -5.49 -5.42 9.97
N ARG A 118 -5.08 -6.59 10.49
CA ARG A 118 -5.98 -7.66 10.93
C ARG A 118 -6.88 -7.26 12.09
N GLY A 119 -6.46 -6.29 12.89
CA GLY A 119 -7.25 -5.74 14.00
C GLY A 119 -8.36 -4.81 13.58
N TYR A 120 -8.31 -4.26 12.38
CA TYR A 120 -9.23 -3.22 11.93
C TYR A 120 -10.01 -3.58 10.65
N TRP A 121 -9.31 -3.96 9.57
CA TRP A 121 -9.91 -4.07 8.24
C TRP A 121 -10.98 -5.17 8.09
N PRO A 122 -10.88 -6.35 8.74
CA PRO A 122 -11.92 -7.37 8.63
C PRO A 122 -13.32 -6.92 9.10
N ASP A 123 -13.37 -5.94 9.99
CA ASP A 123 -14.62 -5.38 10.53
C ASP A 123 -15.17 -4.24 9.65
N GLN A 124 -14.43 -3.81 8.62
CA GLN A 124 -14.86 -2.83 7.63
C GLN A 124 -15.57 -3.55 6.48
N THR A 125 -16.89 -3.71 6.59
CA THR A 125 -17.69 -4.54 5.66
C THR A 125 -18.53 -3.71 4.68
N ASP A 126 -18.40 -2.40 4.67
CA ASP A 126 -19.11 -1.53 3.73
C ASP A 126 -18.61 -1.79 2.29
N PRO A 127 -19.43 -2.33 1.38
CA PRO A 127 -19.03 -2.60 -0.01
C PRO A 127 -18.75 -1.32 -0.81
N ALA A 128 -19.20 -0.17 -0.34
CA ALA A 128 -18.90 1.13 -0.94
C ALA A 128 -17.48 1.62 -0.57
N ASN A 129 -16.77 0.92 0.35
CA ASN A 129 -15.39 1.22 0.69
C ASN A 129 -14.42 0.39 -0.17
N PRO A 130 -13.83 0.95 -1.27
CA PRO A 130 -12.98 0.20 -2.16
C PRO A 130 -11.66 -0.23 -1.51
N ILE A 131 -11.16 0.54 -0.53
CA ILE A 131 -9.94 0.21 0.23
C ILE A 131 -10.17 -1.04 1.09
N ALA A 132 -11.28 -1.06 1.84
CA ALA A 132 -11.66 -2.21 2.66
C ALA A 132 -11.89 -3.46 1.79
N THR A 133 -12.59 -3.29 0.67
CA THR A 133 -12.84 -4.37 -0.30
C THR A 133 -11.53 -4.97 -0.80
N ALA A 134 -10.57 -4.16 -1.25
CA ALA A 134 -9.28 -4.63 -1.72
C ALA A 134 -8.48 -5.33 -0.60
N ILE A 135 -8.34 -4.68 0.56
CA ILE A 135 -7.58 -5.25 1.69
C ILE A 135 -8.20 -6.55 2.19
N ASN A 136 -9.51 -6.68 2.23
CA ASN A 136 -10.17 -7.90 2.72
C ASN A 136 -10.11 -9.06 1.70
N SER A 137 -10.25 -8.79 0.41
CA SER A 137 -10.37 -9.83 -0.61
C SER A 137 -9.03 -10.33 -1.17
N LEU A 138 -8.03 -9.47 -1.33
CA LEU A 138 -6.77 -9.82 -1.99
C LEU A 138 -5.85 -10.69 -1.10
N PRO A 139 -4.93 -11.47 -1.69
CA PRO A 139 -3.93 -12.24 -0.95
C PRO A 139 -3.03 -11.36 -0.07
N LYS A 140 -2.71 -11.84 1.14
CA LYS A 140 -1.78 -11.19 2.08
C LYS A 140 -0.64 -12.15 2.41
N TYR A 141 0.59 -11.72 2.18
CA TYR A 141 1.80 -12.45 2.53
C TYR A 141 2.41 -11.83 3.78
N VAL A 142 2.59 -12.64 4.83
CA VAL A 142 3.02 -12.17 6.16
C VAL A 142 4.40 -12.69 6.45
N VAL A 143 5.40 -11.83 6.40
CA VAL A 143 6.78 -12.17 6.73
C VAL A 143 6.96 -12.18 8.24
N SER A 144 7.26 -13.34 8.80
CA SER A 144 7.51 -13.50 10.23
C SER A 144 8.28 -14.78 10.55
N SER A 145 9.23 -14.68 11.48
CA SER A 145 9.93 -15.83 12.09
C SER A 145 9.28 -16.34 13.37
N SER A 146 8.31 -15.60 13.94
CA SER A 146 7.72 -15.89 15.25
C SER A 146 6.20 -16.10 15.22
N LEU A 147 5.53 -15.80 14.11
CA LEU A 147 4.11 -16.07 13.93
C LEU A 147 3.92 -17.53 13.53
N SER A 148 2.93 -18.21 14.11
CA SER A 148 2.53 -19.54 13.65
C SER A 148 1.63 -19.44 12.39
N ALA A 149 1.51 -20.53 11.63
CA ALA A 149 0.59 -20.59 10.50
C ALA A 149 -0.85 -20.27 10.92
N ALA A 150 -1.30 -20.78 12.08
CA ALA A 150 -2.61 -20.45 12.63
C ALA A 150 -2.75 -18.98 13.03
N GLY A 151 -1.66 -18.30 13.38
CA GLY A 151 -1.63 -16.86 13.66
C GLY A 151 -1.64 -15.99 12.41
N ALA A 152 -1.23 -16.53 11.26
CA ALA A 152 -1.22 -15.84 9.96
C ALA A 152 -2.55 -16.02 9.20
N THR A 153 -3.68 -15.97 9.89
CA THR A 153 -5.02 -16.04 9.30
C THR A 153 -5.67 -14.66 9.27
N TRP A 154 -6.38 -14.36 8.20
CA TRP A 154 -7.23 -13.18 8.15
C TRP A 154 -8.56 -13.48 8.87
N ARG A 155 -9.15 -12.50 9.56
CA ARG A 155 -10.45 -12.67 10.21
C ARG A 155 -11.61 -12.39 9.23
N GLY A 156 -12.83 -12.70 9.66
CA GLY A 156 -14.05 -12.44 8.90
C GLY A 156 -14.33 -13.49 7.81
N GLU A 157 -14.97 -13.08 6.74
CA GLU A 157 -15.47 -13.95 5.67
C GLU A 157 -14.37 -14.45 4.70
N HIS A 158 -13.13 -13.93 4.83
CA HIS A 158 -12.01 -14.26 3.95
C HIS A 158 -10.81 -14.83 4.73
N PRO A 159 -10.95 -15.91 5.52
CA PRO A 159 -9.89 -16.43 6.39
C PRO A 159 -8.65 -16.92 5.63
N ASP A 160 -8.81 -17.39 4.41
CA ASP A 160 -7.76 -18.04 3.61
C ASP A 160 -6.91 -17.07 2.78
N THR A 161 -7.13 -15.75 2.91
CA THR A 161 -6.39 -14.76 2.13
C THR A 161 -5.01 -14.44 2.68
N ALA A 162 -4.66 -14.88 3.90
CA ALA A 162 -3.36 -14.63 4.50
C ALA A 162 -2.47 -15.87 4.49
N ARG A 163 -1.20 -15.71 4.11
CA ARG A 163 -0.18 -16.76 4.01
C ARG A 163 1.09 -16.34 4.73
N LEU A 164 1.62 -17.23 5.56
CA LEU A 164 2.88 -17.01 6.27
C LEU A 164 4.07 -17.23 5.34
N VAL A 165 5.00 -16.27 5.34
CA VAL A 165 6.30 -16.35 4.65
C VAL A 165 7.39 -16.49 5.71
N THR A 166 8.13 -17.61 5.66
CA THR A 166 9.24 -17.93 6.56
C THR A 166 10.51 -18.28 5.79
N GLY A 167 11.64 -18.35 6.47
CA GLY A 167 12.92 -18.74 5.86
C GLY A 167 13.55 -17.63 5.05
N ASP A 168 13.94 -17.91 3.82
CA ASP A 168 14.57 -16.94 2.91
C ASP A 168 13.53 -15.95 2.35
N VAL A 169 13.41 -14.82 3.02
CA VAL A 169 12.47 -13.75 2.66
C VAL A 169 12.77 -13.16 1.29
N ILE A 170 14.06 -13.08 0.91
CA ILE A 170 14.46 -12.48 -0.36
C ILE A 170 14.01 -13.36 -1.53
N ALA A 171 14.31 -14.65 -1.45
CA ALA A 171 13.86 -15.61 -2.45
C ALA A 171 12.33 -15.68 -2.53
N ALA A 172 11.65 -15.65 -1.40
CA ALA A 172 10.18 -15.68 -1.36
C ALA A 172 9.55 -14.42 -2.00
N VAL A 173 10.07 -13.23 -1.70
CA VAL A 173 9.57 -11.98 -2.30
C VAL A 173 9.88 -11.93 -3.80
N GLN A 174 11.05 -12.42 -4.24
CA GLN A 174 11.35 -12.52 -5.66
C GLN A 174 10.36 -13.45 -6.37
N ALA A 175 10.08 -14.63 -5.81
CA ALA A 175 9.09 -15.55 -6.37
C ALA A 175 7.68 -14.94 -6.47
N LEU A 176 7.28 -14.13 -5.48
CA LEU A 176 6.02 -13.40 -5.56
C LEU A 176 6.02 -12.32 -6.65
N LYS A 177 7.14 -11.66 -6.87
CA LYS A 177 7.26 -10.68 -7.97
C LYS A 177 7.17 -11.36 -9.34
N ASP A 178 7.64 -12.59 -9.46
CA ASP A 178 7.59 -13.37 -10.70
C ASP A 178 6.17 -13.93 -11.00
N GLU A 179 5.21 -13.79 -10.05
CA GLU A 179 3.81 -14.13 -10.28
C GLU A 179 3.11 -13.06 -11.14
N PRO A 180 2.10 -13.44 -11.96
CA PRO A 180 1.36 -12.48 -12.78
C PRO A 180 0.52 -11.54 -11.92
N GLY A 181 0.59 -10.24 -12.19
CA GLY A 181 -0.20 -9.24 -11.48
C GLY A 181 0.32 -7.82 -11.75
N ASP A 182 -0.34 -6.81 -11.17
CA ASP A 182 0.09 -5.41 -11.26
C ASP A 182 1.06 -5.11 -10.10
N GLU A 183 0.58 -5.00 -8.87
CA GLU A 183 1.42 -4.61 -7.73
C GLU A 183 1.33 -5.59 -6.55
N LEU A 184 2.49 -5.99 -6.03
CA LEU A 184 2.67 -6.48 -4.67
C LEU A 184 2.90 -5.28 -3.77
N GLN A 185 1.89 -4.89 -3.00
CA GLN A 185 1.95 -3.67 -2.21
C GLN A 185 2.42 -3.92 -0.79
N ILE A 186 3.36 -3.10 -0.31
CA ILE A 186 3.78 -3.10 1.08
C ILE A 186 3.42 -1.78 1.75
N TRP A 187 2.58 -1.87 2.78
CA TRP A 187 2.20 -0.76 3.64
C TRP A 187 3.00 -0.80 4.94
N GLY A 188 3.78 0.22 5.21
CA GLY A 188 4.58 0.27 6.42
C GLY A 188 5.59 -0.88 6.51
N SER A 189 5.65 -1.56 7.69
CA SER A 189 6.59 -2.65 7.98
C SER A 189 8.06 -2.21 7.94
N SER A 190 8.39 -1.16 8.69
CA SER A 190 9.72 -0.50 8.66
C SER A 190 10.90 -1.49 8.69
N THR A 191 10.86 -2.53 9.53
CA THR A 191 11.93 -3.53 9.62
C THR A 191 12.04 -4.39 8.34
N LEU A 192 10.91 -4.84 7.79
CA LEU A 192 10.90 -5.61 6.55
C LEU A 192 11.41 -4.76 5.38
N LEU A 193 10.97 -3.50 5.31
CA LEU A 193 11.43 -2.56 4.28
C LEU A 193 12.94 -2.38 4.28
N GLN A 194 13.61 -2.33 5.43
CA GLN A 194 15.08 -2.24 5.46
C GLN A 194 15.76 -3.45 4.82
N THR A 195 15.19 -4.64 4.99
CA THR A 195 15.69 -5.84 4.33
C THR A 195 15.49 -5.75 2.81
N LEU A 196 14.29 -5.37 2.37
CA LEU A 196 13.98 -5.27 0.93
C LEU A 196 14.80 -4.17 0.23
N LEU A 197 15.04 -3.04 0.90
CA LEU A 197 15.86 -1.93 0.39
C LEU A 197 17.33 -2.33 0.22
N ARG A 198 17.92 -3.04 1.20
CA ARG A 198 19.30 -3.54 1.08
C ARG A 198 19.49 -4.50 -0.07
N HIS A 199 18.46 -5.24 -0.45
CA HIS A 199 18.49 -6.19 -1.56
C HIS A 199 17.90 -5.61 -2.87
N GLN A 200 17.61 -4.30 -2.90
CA GLN A 200 17.11 -3.60 -4.10
C GLN A 200 15.86 -4.24 -4.73
N LEU A 201 14.99 -4.83 -3.91
CA LEU A 201 13.79 -5.52 -4.39
C LEU A 201 12.62 -4.58 -4.69
N VAL A 202 12.68 -3.33 -4.22
CA VAL A 202 11.60 -2.35 -4.38
C VAL A 202 11.67 -1.73 -5.78
N ASP A 203 10.58 -1.83 -6.53
CA ASP A 203 10.46 -1.28 -7.89
C ASP A 203 9.88 0.13 -7.91
N ARG A 204 9.02 0.46 -6.94
CA ARG A 204 8.33 1.76 -6.89
C ARG A 204 8.09 2.21 -5.46
N PHE A 205 8.15 3.51 -5.25
CA PHE A 205 7.78 4.20 -4.01
C PHE A 205 6.64 5.14 -4.29
N ARG A 206 5.60 5.10 -3.46
CA ARG A 206 4.47 6.02 -3.45
C ARG A 206 4.37 6.62 -2.06
N LEU A 207 4.88 7.81 -1.91
CA LEU A 207 5.14 8.46 -0.63
C LEU A 207 4.20 9.64 -0.43
N MET A 208 3.60 9.71 0.73
CA MET A 208 2.78 10.83 1.18
C MET A 208 3.53 11.54 2.31
N THR A 209 4.20 12.64 2.00
CA THR A 209 5.05 13.38 2.95
C THR A 209 4.28 14.53 3.54
N PHE A 210 4.05 14.46 4.84
CA PHE A 210 3.30 15.44 5.63
C PHE A 210 4.19 16.56 6.11
N PRO A 211 3.70 17.81 6.19
CA PRO A 211 4.50 19.01 6.50
C PRO A 211 4.78 19.15 8.01
N LEU A 212 5.40 18.14 8.62
CA LEU A 212 5.81 18.16 10.03
C LEU A 212 7.14 17.42 10.23
N VAL A 213 7.81 17.70 11.34
CA VAL A 213 9.06 17.08 11.78
C VAL A 213 8.86 16.52 13.18
N LEU A 214 9.26 15.27 13.42
CA LEU A 214 9.13 14.62 14.72
C LEU A 214 10.47 14.45 15.46
N GLY A 215 11.59 14.44 14.73
CA GLY A 215 12.94 14.31 15.30
C GLY A 215 13.30 12.90 15.75
N SER A 216 12.32 12.06 16.07
CA SER A 216 12.51 10.66 16.51
C SER A 216 11.51 9.72 15.83
N GLY A 217 11.79 8.40 15.87
CA GLY A 217 10.94 7.38 15.26
C GLY A 217 11.65 6.62 14.14
N ARG A 218 10.99 5.55 13.64
CA ARG A 218 11.52 4.76 12.52
C ARG A 218 11.33 5.50 11.21
N ARG A 219 12.41 5.64 10.47
CA ARG A 219 12.43 6.27 9.15
C ARG A 219 12.35 5.25 8.02
N LEU A 220 11.84 5.68 6.87
CA LEU A 220 11.85 4.87 5.65
C LEU A 220 13.28 4.62 5.16
N PHE A 221 14.04 5.69 5.04
CA PHE A 221 15.45 5.65 4.66
C PHE A 221 16.31 5.96 5.89
N HIS A 222 17.04 4.99 6.39
CA HIS A 222 17.97 5.16 7.48
C HIS A 222 19.35 4.61 7.13
N ASP A 223 20.31 4.77 8.02
CA ASP A 223 21.69 4.36 7.79
C ASP A 223 21.80 2.88 7.39
N GLY A 224 22.69 2.62 6.42
CA GLY A 224 22.99 1.26 5.94
C GLY A 224 22.13 0.75 4.80
N ILE A 225 21.24 1.57 4.20
CA ILE A 225 20.64 1.25 2.90
C ILE A 225 21.63 1.56 1.77
N LEU A 226 21.45 0.90 0.63
CA LEU A 226 22.27 1.17 -0.55
C LEU A 226 21.87 2.50 -1.19
N PRO A 227 22.84 3.39 -1.46
CA PRO A 227 22.54 4.64 -2.16
C PRO A 227 21.99 4.37 -3.57
N ALA A 228 20.93 5.08 -3.93
CA ALA A 228 20.31 4.97 -5.24
C ALA A 228 19.81 6.33 -5.74
N THR A 229 19.89 6.54 -7.04
CA THR A 229 19.20 7.65 -7.70
C THR A 229 17.73 7.27 -7.88
N MET A 230 16.82 8.21 -7.63
CA MET A 230 15.39 8.03 -7.85
C MET A 230 14.93 8.91 -9.00
N ARG A 231 14.12 8.35 -9.89
CA ARG A 231 13.44 9.07 -10.95
C ARG A 231 12.02 9.39 -10.49
N PRO A 232 11.58 10.65 -10.48
CA PRO A 232 10.18 10.98 -10.18
C PRO A 232 9.27 10.41 -11.30
N ALA A 233 8.17 9.80 -10.91
CA ALA A 233 7.12 9.27 -11.78
C ALA A 233 5.77 10.00 -11.60
N GLY A 234 5.71 10.94 -10.68
CA GLY A 234 4.58 11.81 -10.40
C GLY A 234 4.83 12.59 -9.12
N LEU A 235 4.36 13.84 -9.08
CA LEU A 235 4.46 14.70 -7.92
C LEU A 235 3.25 15.63 -7.85
N THR A 236 2.59 15.66 -6.70
CA THR A 236 1.45 16.55 -6.42
C THR A 236 1.60 17.12 -5.02
N VAL A 237 1.21 18.37 -4.83
CA VAL A 237 1.12 19.00 -3.51
C VAL A 237 -0.35 19.30 -3.26
N THR A 238 -0.86 18.84 -2.11
CA THR A 238 -2.26 19.06 -1.73
C THR A 238 -2.47 20.42 -1.08
N GLU A 239 -3.72 20.80 -0.84
CA GLU A 239 -4.06 22.09 -0.19
C GLU A 239 -3.50 22.19 1.24
N LEU A 240 -3.38 21.08 1.96
CA LEU A 240 -2.76 21.03 3.28
C LEU A 240 -1.21 20.93 3.24
N GLY A 241 -0.59 21.05 2.06
CA GLY A 241 0.85 20.98 1.88
C GLY A 241 1.45 19.59 1.96
N ILE A 242 0.64 18.54 1.85
CA ILE A 242 1.12 17.16 1.79
C ILE A 242 1.69 16.91 0.39
N VAL A 243 2.93 16.43 0.32
CA VAL A 243 3.57 16.07 -0.94
C VAL A 243 3.32 14.60 -1.24
N ILE A 244 2.56 14.34 -2.29
CA ILE A 244 2.30 13.00 -2.83
C ILE A 244 3.28 12.77 -3.96
N GLY A 245 4.23 11.84 -3.79
CA GLY A 245 5.30 11.57 -4.74
C GLY A 245 5.42 10.11 -5.12
N ALA A 246 5.51 9.84 -6.41
CA ALA A 246 5.86 8.53 -6.95
C ALA A 246 7.31 8.57 -7.46
N TYR A 247 8.10 7.54 -7.11
CA TYR A 247 9.50 7.43 -7.48
C TYR A 247 9.86 6.00 -7.87
N GLU A 248 10.78 5.86 -8.81
CA GLU A 248 11.34 4.59 -9.24
C GLU A 248 12.87 4.61 -9.13
N PRO A 249 13.53 3.52 -8.69
CA PRO A 249 14.98 3.42 -8.71
C PRO A 249 15.52 3.61 -10.14
N ALA A 250 16.55 4.46 -10.27
CA ALA A 250 17.14 4.84 -11.55
C ALA A 250 18.66 4.56 -11.62
N GLY A 251 19.13 3.65 -10.77
CA GLY A 251 20.52 3.22 -10.72
C GLY A 251 21.35 3.89 -9.63
N PRO A 252 22.67 3.74 -9.66
CA PRO A 252 23.56 4.24 -8.61
C PRO A 252 23.65 5.77 -8.60
N VAL A 253 23.98 6.32 -7.44
CA VAL A 253 24.27 7.75 -7.28
C VAL A 253 25.50 8.12 -8.11
N ARG A 254 25.39 9.22 -8.86
CA ARG A 254 26.50 9.81 -9.60
C ARG A 254 27.00 11.02 -8.82
N HIS A 255 28.33 11.11 -8.66
CA HIS A 255 29.00 12.25 -8.02
C HIS A 255 29.56 13.16 -9.10
N GLY A 256 29.40 14.47 -8.96
CA GLY A 256 30.00 15.50 -9.79
C GLY A 256 31.02 16.30 -9.01
N GLN A 257 31.89 17.03 -9.73
CA GLN A 257 32.74 18.09 -9.18
C GLN A 257 32.14 19.42 -9.64
N MET A 258 32.04 20.40 -8.73
CA MET A 258 31.70 21.79 -9.04
C MET A 258 32.97 22.56 -9.39
#